data_d4ca71d40c34eb6182a66c9dc447220a
#
_entry.id   d4ca71d40c34eb6182a66c9dc447220a
#
_cell.length_a   1.000
_cell.length_b   1.000
_cell.length_c   1.000
_cell.angle_alpha   90.00
_cell.angle_beta   90.00
_cell.angle_gamma   90.00
#
_symmetry.space_group_name_H-M   'P 1'
#
loop_
_entity.id
_entity.type
_entity.pdbx_description
1 polymer ?
#
loop_
_entity_poly.entity_id
_entity_poly.type
_entity_poly.pdbx_seq_one_letter_code
_entity_poly.pdbx_strand_id
1 'polypeptide(L)'
;MSATVSRPVAACWLHLLLQRRPNQVVGATHDPYLMRWFVLPDNRFDNVYGHKFTASDDPETAHDHPWWFASLVISGSYIEHTAGGPRTRRRASVALRPAPFRHRIELPVGADGRAAVCRTLVVTGPRVRTWGFWCAPDRLVPWDQFGGGCGEEQS
;
A
#
# COMPACT_ATOMS: atom_id res chain seq x y z
N MET A 1 4.15 11.73 -10.63
CA MET A 1 3.70 12.69 -9.60
C MET A 1 4.42 12.37 -8.29
N SER A 2 5.20 13.32 -7.76
CA SER A 2 5.93 13.11 -6.50
C SER A 2 4.96 12.94 -5.34
N ALA A 3 4.94 11.77 -4.72
CA ALA A 3 4.20 11.56 -3.49
C ALA A 3 4.90 12.37 -2.38
N THR A 4 4.32 13.49 -2.01
CA THR A 4 4.83 14.30 -0.90
C THR A 4 4.55 13.55 0.39
N VAL A 5 5.55 12.83 0.89
CA VAL A 5 5.51 12.16 2.20
C VAL A 5 5.88 13.22 3.24
N SER A 6 4.88 13.91 3.78
CA SER A 6 5.11 14.69 4.99
C SER A 6 5.19 13.75 6.19
N ARG A 7 6.37 13.64 6.81
CA ARG A 7 6.55 12.93 8.09
C ARG A 7 5.92 13.76 9.21
N PRO A 8 4.89 13.27 9.90
CA PRO A 8 4.39 13.97 11.07
C PRO A 8 5.41 13.90 12.20
N VAL A 9 5.58 15.01 12.91
CA VAL A 9 6.31 15.05 14.16
C VAL A 9 5.60 14.13 15.16
N ALA A 10 6.33 13.35 15.95
CA ALA A 10 5.79 12.36 16.89
C ALA A 10 4.71 12.93 17.83
N ALA A 11 4.77 14.22 18.16
CA ALA A 11 3.76 14.93 18.96
C ALA A 11 2.39 15.08 18.27
N CYS A 12 2.32 15.01 16.93
CA CYS A 12 1.07 15.10 16.17
C CYS A 12 0.37 13.75 15.98
N TRP A 13 1.10 12.63 16.13
CA TRP A 13 0.57 11.30 15.86
C TRP A 13 -0.71 10.96 16.64
N LEU A 14 -0.67 11.06 17.96
CA LEU A 14 -1.81 10.73 18.83
C LEU A 14 -2.99 11.65 18.57
N HIS A 15 -2.73 12.92 18.33
CA HIS A 15 -3.78 13.91 18.02
C HIS A 15 -4.49 13.56 16.70
N LEU A 16 -3.76 13.21 15.65
CA LEU A 16 -4.33 12.78 14.38
C LEU A 16 -5.14 11.49 14.52
N LEU A 17 -4.61 10.51 15.28
CA LEU A 17 -5.29 9.25 15.53
C LEU A 17 -6.62 9.47 16.28
N LEU A 18 -6.62 10.28 17.33
CA LEU A 18 -7.82 10.61 18.11
C LEU A 18 -8.87 11.37 17.27
N GLN A 19 -8.43 12.22 16.34
CA GLN A 19 -9.30 12.92 15.40
C GLN A 19 -9.72 12.06 14.21
N ARG A 20 -9.26 10.79 14.13
CA ARG A 20 -9.47 9.89 12.99
C ARG A 20 -8.96 10.45 11.66
N ARG A 21 -8.02 11.36 11.71
CA ARG A 21 -7.34 11.92 10.52
C ARG A 21 -6.18 11.02 10.11
N PRO A 22 -5.99 10.74 8.81
CA PRO A 22 -4.86 9.92 8.37
C PRO A 22 -3.54 10.65 8.66
N ASN A 23 -2.55 9.88 9.09
CA ASN A 23 -1.17 10.35 9.26
C ASN A 23 -0.45 10.49 7.92
N GLN A 24 -0.88 9.70 6.93
CA GLN A 24 -0.32 9.71 5.59
C GLN A 24 -1.43 9.49 4.57
N VAL A 25 -1.37 10.25 3.48
CA VAL A 25 -2.22 10.08 2.30
C VAL A 25 -1.31 9.83 1.11
N VAL A 26 -1.57 8.76 0.38
CA VAL A 26 -0.84 8.38 -0.83
C VAL A 26 -1.77 8.59 -2.03
N GLY A 27 -1.24 9.21 -3.09
CA GLY A 27 -2.02 9.64 -4.24
C GLY A 27 -2.31 11.14 -4.22
N ALA A 28 -3.16 11.59 -5.15
CA ALA A 28 -3.55 13.00 -5.21
C ALA A 28 -4.46 13.36 -4.02
N THR A 29 -4.35 14.60 -3.52
CA THR A 29 -5.12 15.06 -2.36
C THR A 29 -6.63 15.00 -2.59
N HIS A 30 -7.08 15.20 -3.84
CA HIS A 30 -8.49 15.17 -4.24
C HIS A 30 -8.97 13.76 -4.63
N ASP A 31 -8.04 12.84 -4.89
CA ASP A 31 -8.32 11.45 -5.24
C ASP A 31 -7.25 10.54 -4.60
N PRO A 32 -7.34 10.33 -3.30
CA PRO A 32 -6.36 9.51 -2.59
C PRO A 32 -6.54 8.03 -2.96
N TYR A 33 -5.43 7.37 -3.23
CA TYR A 33 -5.38 5.92 -3.42
C TYR A 33 -5.40 5.17 -2.10
N LEU A 34 -4.62 5.64 -1.11
CA LEU A 34 -4.47 5.01 0.20
C LEU A 34 -4.39 6.06 1.30
N MET A 35 -5.20 5.90 2.32
CA MET A 35 -5.07 6.61 3.59
C MET A 35 -4.49 5.67 4.64
N ARG A 36 -3.51 6.18 5.41
CA ARG A 36 -2.82 5.41 6.45
C ARG A 36 -2.89 6.10 7.80
N TRP A 37 -3.30 5.36 8.80
CA TRP A 37 -3.26 5.73 10.21
C TRP A 37 -2.15 4.96 10.90
N PHE A 38 -1.33 5.65 11.66
CA PHE A 38 -0.32 5.01 12.51
C PHE A 38 -0.97 4.62 13.83
N VAL A 39 -1.18 3.33 14.05
CA VAL A 39 -1.71 2.82 15.33
C VAL A 39 -0.65 2.93 16.41
N LEU A 40 0.62 2.76 16.04
CA LEU A 40 1.79 3.09 16.85
C LEU A 40 2.55 4.25 16.19
N PRO A 41 3.30 5.05 16.97
CA PRO A 41 4.19 6.05 16.38
C PRO A 41 5.15 5.40 15.39
N ASP A 42 5.28 6.01 14.20
CA ASP A 42 6.18 5.49 13.16
C ASP A 42 7.61 5.39 13.69
N ASN A 43 8.22 4.24 13.53
CA ASN A 43 9.54 3.93 14.04
C ASN A 43 10.31 3.01 13.08
N ARG A 44 11.59 2.78 13.37
CA ARG A 44 12.49 1.99 12.51
C ARG A 44 12.38 0.47 12.70
N PHE A 45 11.63 0.00 13.70
CA PHE A 45 11.54 -1.42 14.05
C PHE A 45 10.27 -2.02 13.45
N ASP A 46 9.17 -1.96 14.22
CA ASP A 46 7.89 -2.56 13.85
C ASP A 46 6.81 -1.50 13.85
N ASN A 47 5.94 -1.53 12.86
CA ASN A 47 4.88 -0.57 12.74
C ASN A 47 3.53 -1.26 12.62
N VAL A 48 2.49 -0.59 13.11
CA VAL A 48 1.09 -1.01 12.97
C VAL A 48 0.30 0.08 12.29
N TYR A 49 -0.25 -0.23 11.13
CA TYR A 49 -0.99 0.71 10.30
C TYR A 49 -2.45 0.28 10.12
N GLY A 50 -3.38 1.22 10.27
CA GLY A 50 -4.69 1.11 9.66
C GLY A 50 -4.65 1.67 8.25
N HIS A 51 -5.08 0.89 7.26
CA HIS A 51 -5.17 1.32 5.87
C HIS A 51 -6.63 1.43 5.43
N LYS A 52 -6.92 2.43 4.60
CA LYS A 52 -8.14 2.55 3.81
C LYS A 52 -7.75 2.73 2.35
N PHE A 53 -7.98 1.69 1.56
CA PHE A 53 -7.84 1.74 0.12
C PHE A 53 -9.13 2.29 -0.48
N THR A 54 -9.01 3.23 -1.39
CA THR A 54 -10.10 3.90 -2.09
C THR A 54 -9.99 3.76 -3.61
N ALA A 55 -8.82 3.31 -4.10
CA ALA A 55 -8.57 2.94 -5.48
C ALA A 55 -7.67 1.71 -5.55
N SER A 56 -7.62 1.07 -6.72
CA SER A 56 -6.66 0.01 -7.03
C SER A 56 -5.25 0.57 -7.14
N ASP A 57 -4.23 -0.31 -7.07
CA ASP A 57 -2.84 0.09 -7.32
C ASP A 57 -2.72 0.71 -8.72
N ASP A 58 -2.15 1.90 -8.77
CA ASP A 58 -1.81 2.60 -10.00
C ASP A 58 -0.32 3.01 -9.93
N PRO A 59 0.49 2.53 -10.83
CA PRO A 59 0.18 1.72 -12.00
C PRO A 59 -0.17 0.27 -11.66
N GLU A 60 -0.78 -0.44 -12.60
CA GLU A 60 -1.10 -1.87 -12.53
C GLU A 60 0.13 -2.78 -12.50
N THR A 61 1.21 -2.30 -11.91
CA THR A 61 2.50 -2.98 -11.85
C THR A 61 2.70 -3.60 -10.49
N ALA A 62 3.15 -4.85 -10.45
CA ALA A 62 3.47 -5.51 -9.20
C ALA A 62 4.59 -4.76 -8.47
N HIS A 63 4.46 -4.61 -7.17
CA HIS A 63 5.45 -4.00 -6.31
C HIS A 63 5.80 -4.92 -5.14
N ASP A 64 6.91 -4.66 -4.49
CA ASP A 64 7.33 -5.32 -3.27
C ASP A 64 7.43 -4.31 -2.11
N HIS A 65 7.97 -4.73 -0.97
CA HIS A 65 8.01 -3.91 0.23
C HIS A 65 9.42 -3.87 0.85
N PRO A 66 9.75 -2.80 1.60
CA PRO A 66 11.02 -2.71 2.31
C PRO A 66 11.09 -3.61 3.55
N TRP A 67 9.96 -4.21 3.96
CA TRP A 67 9.78 -5.03 5.16
C TRP A 67 8.87 -6.23 4.88
N TRP A 68 8.91 -7.24 5.74
CA TRP A 68 7.84 -8.23 5.81
C TRP A 68 6.58 -7.57 6.40
N PHE A 69 5.42 -8.07 6.05
CA PHE A 69 4.17 -7.58 6.63
C PHE A 69 3.15 -8.70 6.83
N ALA A 70 2.30 -8.52 7.84
CA ALA A 70 1.08 -9.27 8.02
C ALA A 70 -0.10 -8.31 7.84
N SER A 71 -1.10 -8.70 7.08
CA SER A 71 -2.32 -7.91 6.88
C SER A 71 -3.57 -8.69 7.27
N LEU A 72 -4.52 -7.98 7.88
CA LEU A 72 -5.86 -8.47 8.19
C LEU A 72 -6.89 -7.57 7.51
N VAL A 73 -7.78 -8.13 6.69
CA VAL A 73 -8.89 -7.38 6.12
C VAL A 73 -9.97 -7.17 7.17
N ILE A 74 -10.22 -5.91 7.54
CA ILE A 74 -11.21 -5.50 8.53
C ILE A 74 -12.60 -5.35 7.90
N SER A 75 -12.66 -4.71 6.71
CA SER A 75 -13.91 -4.55 5.96
C SER A 75 -13.64 -4.39 4.47
N GLY A 76 -14.63 -4.73 3.66
CA GLY A 76 -14.50 -4.77 2.19
C GLY A 76 -13.75 -6.00 1.72
N SER A 77 -13.23 -5.89 0.51
CA SER A 77 -12.42 -6.93 -0.13
C SER A 77 -11.49 -6.31 -1.18
N TYR A 78 -10.47 -7.06 -1.57
CA TYR A 78 -9.62 -6.76 -2.72
C TYR A 78 -9.17 -8.03 -3.42
N ILE A 79 -8.74 -7.90 -4.66
CA ILE A 79 -8.08 -8.96 -5.41
C ILE A 79 -6.58 -8.72 -5.32
N GLU A 80 -5.85 -9.69 -4.77
CA GLU A 80 -4.39 -9.69 -4.72
C GLU A 80 -3.86 -10.46 -5.93
N HIS A 81 -3.21 -9.75 -6.85
CA HIS A 81 -2.53 -10.33 -8.00
C HIS A 81 -1.10 -10.69 -7.61
N THR A 82 -0.73 -11.92 -7.85
CA THR A 82 0.60 -12.49 -7.55
C THR A 82 1.09 -13.35 -8.70
N ALA A 83 2.34 -13.80 -8.66
CA ALA A 83 2.85 -14.76 -9.63
C ALA A 83 2.06 -16.09 -9.65
N GLY A 84 1.39 -16.44 -8.53
CA GLY A 84 0.52 -17.61 -8.43
C GLY A 84 -0.93 -17.37 -8.88
N GLY A 85 -1.21 -16.21 -9.50
CA GLY A 85 -2.52 -15.80 -9.96
C GLY A 85 -3.30 -14.93 -8.94
N PRO A 86 -4.47 -14.45 -9.36
CA PRO A 86 -5.30 -13.58 -8.53
C PRO A 86 -5.96 -14.35 -7.38
N ARG A 87 -6.06 -13.71 -6.22
CA ARG A 87 -6.75 -14.24 -5.03
C ARG A 87 -7.61 -13.16 -4.38
N THR A 88 -8.89 -13.43 -4.20
CA THR A 88 -9.78 -12.54 -3.46
C THR A 88 -9.48 -12.61 -1.97
N ARG A 89 -9.22 -11.45 -1.37
CA ARG A 89 -9.08 -11.25 0.06
C ARG A 89 -10.33 -10.55 0.59
N ARG A 90 -11.00 -11.18 1.54
CA ARG A 90 -12.27 -10.72 2.14
C ARG A 90 -12.07 -10.41 3.62
N ARG A 91 -13.10 -9.86 4.25
CA ARG A 91 -13.12 -9.67 5.70
C ARG A 91 -12.63 -10.92 6.44
N ALA A 92 -11.78 -10.71 7.45
CA ALA A 92 -11.07 -11.71 8.24
C ALA A 92 -9.98 -12.50 7.48
N SER A 93 -9.73 -12.21 6.18
CA SER A 93 -8.55 -12.76 5.50
C SER A 93 -7.28 -12.24 6.13
N VAL A 94 -6.36 -13.15 6.45
CA VAL A 94 -5.00 -12.84 6.92
C VAL A 94 -4.00 -13.21 5.82
N ALA A 95 -3.00 -12.39 5.60
CA ALA A 95 -1.88 -12.65 4.71
C ALA A 95 -0.57 -12.27 5.39
N LEU A 96 0.42 -13.19 5.36
CA LEU A 96 1.79 -12.93 5.76
C LEU A 96 2.66 -12.92 4.50
N ARG A 97 3.49 -11.88 4.35
CA ARG A 97 4.31 -11.66 3.17
C ARG A 97 5.74 -11.28 3.55
N PRO A 98 6.76 -11.96 3.01
CA PRO A 98 8.14 -11.50 3.15
C PRO A 98 8.38 -10.21 2.33
N ALA A 99 9.42 -9.46 2.66
CA ALA A 99 9.75 -8.20 2.01
C ALA A 99 9.80 -8.28 0.45
N PRO A 100 10.42 -9.29 -0.19
CA PRO A 100 10.49 -9.37 -1.65
C PRO A 100 9.22 -9.94 -2.31
N PHE A 101 8.13 -10.10 -1.57
CA PHE A 101 6.88 -10.62 -2.13
C PHE A 101 6.26 -9.61 -3.08
N ARG A 102 6.09 -10.02 -4.33
CA ARG A 102 5.56 -9.19 -5.41
C ARG A 102 4.05 -9.35 -5.50
N HIS A 103 3.34 -8.26 -5.41
CA HIS A 103 1.88 -8.25 -5.58
C HIS A 103 1.37 -6.90 -6.08
N ARG A 104 0.10 -6.90 -6.47
CA ARG A 104 -0.70 -5.74 -6.81
C ARG A 104 -2.08 -5.90 -6.19
N ILE A 105 -2.66 -4.83 -5.72
CA ILE A 105 -4.02 -4.80 -5.19
C ILE A 105 -4.97 -4.19 -6.21
N GLU A 106 -6.09 -4.86 -6.44
CA GLU A 106 -7.21 -4.37 -7.25
C GLU A 106 -8.48 -4.36 -6.39
N LEU A 107 -9.16 -3.22 -6.36
CA LEU A 107 -10.45 -3.11 -5.69
C LEU A 107 -11.58 -3.48 -6.65
N PRO A 108 -12.58 -4.27 -6.20
CA PRO A 108 -13.79 -4.51 -6.97
C PRO A 108 -14.49 -3.20 -7.30
N VAL A 109 -15.04 -3.10 -8.50
CA VAL A 109 -15.85 -1.95 -8.92
C VAL A 109 -17.32 -2.26 -8.69
N GLY A 110 -18.03 -1.38 -8.00
CA GLY A 110 -19.46 -1.49 -7.76
C GLY A 110 -20.29 -1.16 -8.99
N ALA A 111 -21.60 -1.39 -8.90
CA ALA A 111 -22.56 -1.08 -9.98
C ALA A 111 -22.61 0.43 -10.31
N ASP A 112 -22.16 1.29 -9.40
CA ASP A 112 -22.05 2.74 -9.56
C ASP A 112 -20.74 3.18 -10.27
N GLY A 113 -19.93 2.22 -10.72
CA GLY A 113 -18.65 2.46 -11.37
C GLY A 113 -17.52 2.90 -10.43
N ARG A 114 -17.74 2.86 -9.11
CA ARG A 114 -16.74 3.25 -8.11
C ARG A 114 -16.03 2.05 -7.50
N ALA A 115 -14.76 2.23 -7.17
CA ALA A 115 -14.01 1.23 -6.44
C ALA A 115 -14.59 1.02 -5.03
N ALA A 116 -14.78 -0.23 -4.65
CA ALA A 116 -15.26 -0.59 -3.32
C ALA A 116 -14.16 -0.37 -2.29
N VAL A 117 -14.43 0.43 -1.27
CA VAL A 117 -13.47 0.73 -0.21
C VAL A 117 -13.09 -0.53 0.57
N CYS A 118 -11.80 -0.76 0.74
CA CYS A 118 -11.27 -1.83 1.60
C CYS A 118 -10.47 -1.25 2.77
N ARG A 119 -10.65 -1.82 3.97
CA ARG A 119 -9.88 -1.43 5.17
C ARG A 119 -9.12 -2.63 5.69
N THR A 120 -7.84 -2.40 6.01
CA THR A 120 -6.96 -3.42 6.55
C THR A 120 -6.21 -2.92 7.78
N LEU A 121 -5.84 -3.85 8.65
CA LEU A 121 -4.81 -3.65 9.66
C LEU A 121 -3.54 -4.32 9.17
N VAL A 122 -2.42 -3.61 9.22
CA VAL A 122 -1.13 -4.10 8.73
C VAL A 122 -0.09 -3.95 9.81
N VAL A 123 0.62 -5.04 10.09
CA VAL A 123 1.82 -5.05 10.94
C VAL A 123 3.02 -5.25 10.04
N THR A 124 4.06 -4.45 10.22
CA THR A 124 5.30 -4.54 9.44
C THR A 124 6.49 -4.79 10.35
N GLY A 125 7.49 -5.48 9.83
CA GLY A 125 8.80 -5.55 10.47
C GLY A 125 9.69 -4.34 10.15
N PRO A 126 10.97 -4.41 10.55
CA PRO A 126 11.94 -3.37 10.27
C PRO A 126 12.25 -3.29 8.77
N ARG A 127 12.67 -2.09 8.34
CA ARG A 127 13.11 -1.89 6.97
C ARG A 127 14.45 -2.60 6.73
N VAL A 128 14.43 -3.57 5.80
CA VAL A 128 15.62 -4.41 5.50
C VAL A 128 16.14 -4.24 4.08
N ARG A 129 15.40 -3.53 3.20
CA ARG A 129 15.76 -3.34 1.79
C ARG A 129 15.10 -2.10 1.18
N THR A 130 15.53 -1.72 -0.02
CA THR A 130 14.79 -0.83 -0.91
C THR A 130 13.64 -1.62 -1.55
N TRP A 131 12.55 -0.96 -1.87
CA TRP A 131 11.40 -1.53 -2.55
C TRP A 131 11.14 -0.80 -3.87
N GLY A 132 10.31 -1.38 -4.73
CA GLY A 132 9.98 -0.77 -6.00
C GLY A 132 8.96 -1.57 -6.80
N PHE A 133 8.89 -1.23 -8.09
CA PHE A 133 7.97 -1.81 -9.05
C PHE A 133 8.70 -2.78 -9.98
N TRP A 134 8.06 -3.91 -10.26
CA TRP A 134 8.62 -4.98 -11.06
C TRP A 134 8.10 -4.87 -12.49
N CYS A 135 8.87 -4.21 -13.34
CA CYS A 135 8.54 -3.97 -14.75
C CYS A 135 8.81 -5.18 -15.66
N ALA A 136 9.65 -6.09 -15.21
CA ALA A 136 9.89 -7.39 -15.80
C ALA A 136 10.26 -8.38 -14.68
N PRO A 137 10.32 -9.70 -14.93
CA PRO A 137 10.63 -10.67 -13.89
C PRO A 137 11.92 -10.41 -13.13
N ASP A 138 12.88 -9.79 -13.75
CA ASP A 138 14.23 -9.45 -13.25
C ASP A 138 14.52 -7.94 -13.16
N ARG A 139 13.58 -7.09 -13.55
CA ARG A 139 13.75 -5.63 -13.55
C ARG A 139 12.95 -4.93 -12.47
N LEU A 140 13.59 -4.65 -11.34
CA LEU A 140 13.07 -3.80 -10.28
C LEU A 140 13.41 -2.34 -10.59
N VAL A 141 12.41 -1.49 -10.62
CA VAL A 141 12.57 -0.03 -10.64
C VAL A 141 12.29 0.51 -9.23
N PRO A 142 13.27 1.15 -8.56
CA PRO A 142 13.04 1.72 -7.24
C PRO A 142 11.85 2.70 -7.23
N TRP A 143 11.11 2.71 -6.15
CA TRP A 143 9.88 3.50 -6.03
C TRP A 143 10.08 5.00 -6.27
N ASP A 144 11.24 5.55 -5.89
CA ASP A 144 11.62 6.96 -6.05
C ASP A 144 12.08 7.31 -7.47
N GLN A 145 12.37 6.30 -8.28
CA GLN A 145 12.75 6.43 -9.69
C GLN A 145 11.61 6.04 -10.65
N PHE A 146 10.51 5.52 -10.11
CA PHE A 146 9.37 5.08 -10.89
C PHE A 146 8.50 6.27 -11.31
N GLY A 147 8.63 6.70 -12.54
CA GLY A 147 7.95 7.89 -13.09
C GLY A 147 6.47 7.70 -13.46
N GLY A 148 5.81 6.64 -12.94
CA GLY A 148 4.40 6.33 -13.21
C GLY A 148 4.17 5.29 -14.31
N GLY A 149 5.22 4.65 -14.80
CA GLY A 149 5.14 3.57 -15.78
C GLY A 149 6.45 2.83 -15.94
N CYS A 150 6.39 1.63 -16.49
CA CYS A 150 7.59 0.81 -16.70
C CYS A 150 8.48 1.30 -17.85
N GLY A 151 8.14 2.41 -18.50
CA GLY A 151 8.84 2.99 -19.64
C GLY A 151 8.97 1.98 -20.79
N GLU A 152 8.59 2.34 -21.99
CA GLU A 152 9.13 1.66 -23.18
C GLU A 152 10.61 1.96 -23.19
N GLU A 153 11.45 0.96 -23.31
CA GLU A 153 12.87 1.15 -23.59
C GLU A 153 12.95 2.08 -24.82
N GLN A 154 13.52 3.26 -24.63
CA GLN A 154 13.93 4.05 -25.76
C GLN A 154 15.04 3.27 -26.46
N SER A 155 14.65 2.56 -27.52
CA SER A 155 15.54 1.93 -28.48
C SER A 155 16.33 2.97 -29.26
#